data_2561ec2eed316adc6c5a2a854792351d
#
_entry.id   2561ec2eed316adc6c5a2a854792351d
#
_cell.length_a   1.000
_cell.length_b   1.000
_cell.length_c   1.000
_cell.angle_alpha   90.00
_cell.angle_beta   90.00
_cell.angle_gamma   90.00
#
_symmetry.space_group_name_H-M   'P 1'
#
loop_
_entity.id
_entity.type
_entity.pdbx_description
1 polymer ?
#
loop_
_entity_poly.entity_id
_entity_poly.type
_entity_poly.pdbx_seq_one_letter_code
_entity_poly.pdbx_strand_id
1 'polypeptide(L)'
;MIPNITRGSRMGGLMVYLASTDANKTKNAHSDPHLVAGDAAIMAWYDDGVLDRDDALAIAKHLDRPRKAYGVSVQIKDMQWDAARKERVHVGYKDASVWHCSLSLRAEEGALTDQQWGDIANDFVDSMGFTETSGKARCRWVAVNHGTSENGNHHIHLAVSLVREDGTKASTHGDYKRAQESCRELEVKYGLEQLSTVHSTRGYDRAEKATAVRDEREMHRSSLARKVRASASASATEGEFVRRARDTGMLVRPRYAKNTTDVIVGYSVAERPTRGERPIWFGGGTLASDLKLGALREEWMDSPHLATEAAAEWNAAARNRRTVSRTGPENGTPPAEMWVEYTRNATALVEQLRTLPRDDHATWAKAAREVSGAFAAWSHRLEPTPGPLAATAAELSRTAQLRAPREHSKPVALPSIAGTAMLFMAASSKNKTAAQSALMLQLVNTAFAIHEMHQQSGRTREEQRLRAVVTEQLRPFAATMPRPATVGAPEQAAAPNSVELGLRGMAPIRPGSAVPNTPTPAKTRQHTGRDSGPVLDR
;
A
#
# COMPACT_ATOMS: atom_id res chain seq x y z
N MET A 1 -13.52 3.71 -9.27
CA MET A 1 -13.19 4.86 -10.15
C MET A 1 -12.00 5.64 -9.60
N ILE A 2 -11.04 6.07 -10.46
CA ILE A 2 -9.81 6.73 -10.04
C ILE A 2 -9.70 8.11 -10.69
N PRO A 3 -9.74 9.22 -9.91
CA PRO A 3 -9.54 10.56 -10.43
C PRO A 3 -8.03 10.88 -10.53
N ASN A 4 -7.62 11.53 -11.63
CA ASN A 4 -6.26 12.04 -11.80
C ASN A 4 -6.31 13.50 -12.26
N ILE A 5 -5.92 14.42 -11.38
CA ILE A 5 -6.02 15.86 -11.61
C ILE A 5 -4.69 16.44 -12.08
N THR A 6 -4.76 17.22 -13.15
CA THR A 6 -3.66 18.05 -13.62
C THR A 6 -4.13 19.48 -13.84
N ARG A 7 -3.20 20.44 -13.93
CA ARG A 7 -3.51 21.85 -14.17
C ARG A 7 -2.63 22.41 -15.25
N GLY A 8 -3.21 23.24 -16.09
CA GLY A 8 -2.51 23.88 -17.21
C GLY A 8 -3.00 25.31 -17.45
N SER A 9 -2.38 25.96 -18.43
CA SER A 9 -2.72 27.34 -18.81
C SER A 9 -3.36 27.46 -20.20
N ARG A 10 -3.32 26.38 -21.00
CA ARG A 10 -3.73 26.42 -22.42
C ARG A 10 -4.87 25.46 -22.68
N MET A 11 -6.11 25.95 -22.64
CA MET A 11 -7.30 25.16 -22.95
C MET A 11 -7.27 24.59 -24.37
N GLY A 12 -6.86 25.39 -25.39
CA GLY A 12 -6.75 24.90 -26.76
C GLY A 12 -5.76 23.75 -26.91
N GLY A 13 -4.63 23.80 -26.18
CA GLY A 13 -3.66 22.70 -26.20
C GLY A 13 -4.20 21.43 -25.57
N LEU A 14 -4.98 21.54 -24.50
CA LEU A 14 -5.66 20.39 -23.87
C LEU A 14 -6.70 19.79 -24.82
N MET A 15 -7.61 20.60 -25.37
CA MET A 15 -8.69 20.10 -26.21
C MET A 15 -8.17 19.42 -27.49
N VAL A 16 -7.16 20.02 -28.15
CA VAL A 16 -6.51 19.38 -29.32
C VAL A 16 -5.83 18.07 -28.95
N TYR A 17 -5.22 17.98 -27.76
CA TYR A 17 -4.68 16.71 -27.26
C TYR A 17 -5.79 15.67 -27.06
N LEU A 18 -6.92 16.07 -26.48
CA LEU A 18 -8.06 15.19 -26.21
C LEU A 18 -8.78 14.72 -27.49
N ALA A 19 -8.74 15.49 -28.57
CA ALA A 19 -9.29 15.15 -29.87
C ALA A 19 -8.33 14.37 -30.79
N SER A 20 -7.07 14.11 -30.35
CA SER A 20 -6.07 13.51 -31.21
C SER A 20 -6.23 12.01 -31.35
N THR A 21 -6.40 11.53 -32.59
CA THR A 21 -6.42 10.11 -32.97
C THR A 21 -5.07 9.62 -33.53
N ASP A 22 -4.06 10.49 -33.66
CA ASP A 22 -2.79 10.18 -34.31
C ASP A 22 -1.74 9.64 -33.32
N ALA A 23 -1.48 8.34 -33.40
CA ALA A 23 -0.49 7.62 -32.59
C ALA A 23 0.94 8.17 -32.74
N ASN A 24 1.27 8.82 -33.87
CA ASN A 24 2.58 9.39 -34.11
C ASN A 24 2.78 10.75 -33.42
N LYS A 25 1.70 11.44 -33.07
CA LYS A 25 1.72 12.75 -32.44
C LYS A 25 1.49 12.70 -30.92
N THR A 26 0.82 11.65 -30.44
CA THR A 26 0.56 11.45 -28.99
C THR A 26 0.93 10.03 -28.59
N LYS A 27 1.55 9.86 -27.44
CA LYS A 27 1.85 8.52 -26.87
C LYS A 27 0.59 7.68 -26.60
N ASN A 28 -0.58 8.32 -26.56
CA ASN A 28 -1.87 7.70 -26.35
C ASN A 28 -2.77 8.13 -27.51
N ALA A 29 -2.82 7.35 -28.58
CA ALA A 29 -3.81 7.53 -29.64
C ALA A 29 -5.19 7.10 -29.12
N HIS A 30 -6.20 7.89 -29.43
CA HIS A 30 -7.58 7.64 -29.04
C HIS A 30 -8.34 7.14 -30.24
N SER A 31 -9.16 6.11 -30.06
CA SER A 31 -9.86 5.47 -31.18
C SER A 31 -11.13 6.22 -31.62
N ASP A 32 -11.77 6.91 -30.67
CA ASP A 32 -13.06 7.57 -30.91
C ASP A 32 -13.31 8.67 -29.84
N PRO A 33 -12.59 9.80 -29.88
CA PRO A 33 -12.81 10.88 -28.93
C PRO A 33 -14.11 11.62 -29.26
N HIS A 34 -15.07 11.65 -28.33
CA HIS A 34 -16.33 12.37 -28.46
C HIS A 34 -16.80 12.92 -27.11
N LEU A 35 -17.72 13.88 -27.13
CA LEU A 35 -18.28 14.46 -25.91
C LEU A 35 -19.36 13.56 -25.33
N VAL A 36 -19.31 13.34 -24.02
CA VAL A 36 -20.37 12.64 -23.27
C VAL A 36 -21.16 13.57 -22.35
N ALA A 37 -20.60 14.72 -22.00
CA ALA A 37 -21.27 15.78 -21.24
C ALA A 37 -20.53 17.11 -21.38
N GLY A 38 -21.20 18.21 -21.02
CA GLY A 38 -20.62 19.54 -21.02
C GLY A 38 -21.62 20.59 -20.58
N ASP A 39 -21.19 21.85 -20.61
CA ASP A 39 -22.16 22.93 -20.41
C ASP A 39 -23.22 22.94 -21.53
N ALA A 40 -24.45 23.36 -21.19
CA ALA A 40 -25.60 23.30 -22.07
C ALA A 40 -25.39 24.00 -23.42
N ALA A 41 -24.55 25.04 -23.47
CA ALA A 41 -24.28 25.76 -24.70
C ALA A 41 -23.45 24.93 -25.68
N ILE A 42 -22.48 24.15 -25.19
CA ILE A 42 -21.68 23.24 -26.01
C ILE A 42 -22.53 22.06 -26.49
N MET A 43 -23.25 21.41 -25.58
CA MET A 43 -24.07 20.25 -25.89
C MET A 43 -25.22 20.56 -26.86
N ALA A 44 -25.63 21.83 -26.96
CA ALA A 44 -26.68 22.26 -27.89
C ALA A 44 -26.23 22.36 -29.35
N TRP A 45 -24.94 22.48 -29.65
CA TRP A 45 -24.43 22.58 -31.03
C TRP A 45 -23.49 21.44 -31.44
N TYR A 46 -23.10 20.61 -30.48
CA TYR A 46 -22.30 19.41 -30.77
C TYR A 46 -23.21 18.30 -31.35
N ASP A 47 -22.78 17.66 -32.40
CA ASP A 47 -23.58 16.72 -33.20
C ASP A 47 -23.30 15.23 -32.89
N ASP A 48 -22.74 14.91 -31.75
CA ASP A 48 -22.38 13.57 -31.27
C ASP A 48 -21.36 12.82 -32.19
N GLY A 49 -20.66 13.55 -33.03
CA GLY A 49 -19.61 12.98 -33.91
C GLY A 49 -18.26 12.83 -33.20
N VAL A 50 -17.31 12.22 -33.93
CA VAL A 50 -15.91 12.16 -33.50
C VAL A 50 -15.34 13.57 -33.44
N LEU A 51 -14.76 13.92 -32.29
CA LEU A 51 -14.19 15.23 -32.04
C LEU A 51 -12.95 15.46 -32.91
N ASP A 52 -13.03 16.40 -33.83
CA ASP A 52 -11.90 16.78 -34.63
C ASP A 52 -11.11 17.97 -34.03
N ARG A 53 -10.08 18.40 -34.75
CA ARG A 53 -9.23 19.51 -34.29
C ARG A 53 -9.95 20.86 -34.28
N ASP A 54 -10.83 21.10 -35.24
CA ASP A 54 -11.53 22.39 -35.37
C ASP A 54 -12.64 22.48 -34.32
N ASP A 55 -13.35 21.40 -34.05
CA ASP A 55 -14.29 21.25 -32.93
C ASP A 55 -13.59 21.49 -31.59
N ALA A 56 -12.45 20.84 -31.39
CA ALA A 56 -11.65 20.99 -30.19
C ALA A 56 -11.22 22.46 -29.95
N LEU A 57 -10.86 23.17 -31.00
CA LEU A 57 -10.51 24.61 -30.90
C LEU A 57 -11.72 25.50 -30.67
N ALA A 58 -12.88 25.19 -31.27
CA ALA A 58 -14.14 25.89 -31.04
C ALA A 58 -14.61 25.72 -29.59
N ILE A 59 -14.60 24.49 -29.05
CA ILE A 59 -14.90 24.19 -27.66
C ILE A 59 -13.93 24.92 -26.73
N ALA A 60 -12.64 24.84 -27.00
CA ALA A 60 -11.64 25.51 -26.17
C ALA A 60 -11.82 27.04 -26.12
N LYS A 61 -12.20 27.65 -27.26
CA LYS A 61 -12.52 29.07 -27.34
C LYS A 61 -13.73 29.44 -26.48
N HIS A 62 -14.75 28.59 -26.50
CA HIS A 62 -15.95 28.75 -25.67
C HIS A 62 -15.59 28.62 -24.19
N LEU A 63 -14.87 27.56 -23.78
CA LEU A 63 -14.48 27.33 -22.40
C LEU A 63 -13.62 28.46 -21.81
N ASP A 64 -12.73 29.04 -22.62
CA ASP A 64 -11.79 30.09 -22.19
C ASP A 64 -12.36 31.50 -22.27
N ARG A 65 -13.60 31.66 -22.80
CA ARG A 65 -14.21 32.97 -23.01
C ARG A 65 -14.38 33.79 -21.73
N PRO A 66 -14.85 33.26 -20.58
CA PRO A 66 -14.95 34.04 -19.34
C PRO A 66 -13.61 34.61 -18.90
N ARG A 67 -12.56 33.77 -18.90
CA ARG A 67 -11.21 34.19 -18.54
C ARG A 67 -10.72 35.38 -19.39
N LYS A 68 -10.94 35.32 -20.70
CA LYS A 68 -10.53 36.36 -21.64
C LYS A 68 -11.37 37.62 -21.49
N ALA A 69 -12.69 37.47 -21.33
CA ALA A 69 -13.62 38.60 -21.20
C ALA A 69 -13.34 39.45 -19.96
N TYR A 70 -12.99 38.81 -18.85
CA TYR A 70 -12.69 39.49 -17.59
C TYR A 70 -11.19 39.75 -17.34
N GLY A 71 -10.30 39.30 -18.23
CA GLY A 71 -8.84 39.47 -18.06
C GLY A 71 -8.28 38.76 -16.82
N VAL A 72 -8.94 37.70 -16.35
CA VAL A 72 -8.58 37.04 -15.09
C VAL A 72 -7.47 36.01 -15.28
N SER A 73 -6.41 36.10 -14.45
CA SER A 73 -5.36 35.10 -14.36
C SER A 73 -5.54 34.23 -13.13
N VAL A 74 -5.47 32.91 -13.29
CA VAL A 74 -5.43 31.91 -12.21
C VAL A 74 -4.03 31.37 -12.10
N GLN A 75 -3.39 31.55 -10.95
CA GLN A 75 -2.00 31.20 -10.76
C GLN A 75 -1.81 30.17 -9.66
N ILE A 76 -0.81 29.30 -9.83
CA ILE A 76 -0.32 28.34 -8.83
C ILE A 76 1.17 28.56 -8.58
N LYS A 77 1.65 28.16 -7.41
CA LYS A 77 3.09 28.16 -7.11
C LYS A 77 3.85 27.29 -8.10
N ASP A 78 4.88 27.86 -8.73
CA ASP A 78 5.81 27.09 -9.55
C ASP A 78 6.91 26.51 -8.68
N MET A 79 6.90 25.19 -8.57
CA MET A 79 7.85 24.41 -7.74
C MET A 79 8.81 23.68 -8.68
N GLN A 80 10.05 24.14 -8.78
CA GLN A 80 11.08 23.52 -9.62
C GLN A 80 12.07 22.72 -8.77
N TRP A 81 12.67 21.70 -9.38
CA TRP A 81 13.69 20.90 -8.72
C TRP A 81 15.03 21.64 -8.74
N ASP A 82 15.55 21.95 -7.56
CA ASP A 82 16.90 22.50 -7.39
C ASP A 82 17.89 21.33 -7.20
N ALA A 83 18.74 21.11 -8.19
CA ALA A 83 19.71 20.01 -8.16
C ALA A 83 20.80 20.21 -7.08
N ALA A 84 21.13 21.44 -6.73
CA ALA A 84 22.13 21.76 -5.71
C ALA A 84 21.58 21.50 -4.30
N ARG A 85 20.32 21.89 -4.05
CA ARG A 85 19.63 21.68 -2.78
C ARG A 85 18.98 20.30 -2.67
N LYS A 86 18.83 19.59 -3.81
CA LYS A 86 18.12 18.31 -3.92
C LYS A 86 16.69 18.37 -3.35
N GLU A 87 16.00 19.48 -3.55
CA GLU A 87 14.62 19.70 -3.11
C GLU A 87 13.84 20.53 -4.14
N ARG A 88 12.51 20.53 -4.04
CA ARG A 88 11.66 21.43 -4.83
C ARG A 88 11.61 22.79 -4.17
N VAL A 89 12.07 23.83 -4.88
CA VAL A 89 12.04 25.22 -4.45
C VAL A 89 10.96 26.00 -5.18
N HIS A 90 10.35 26.95 -4.49
CA HIS A 90 9.39 27.88 -5.08
C HIS A 90 10.18 28.94 -5.89
N VAL A 91 9.96 28.95 -7.21
CA VAL A 91 10.67 29.87 -8.13
C VAL A 91 9.77 30.99 -8.65
N GLY A 92 8.48 31.01 -8.30
CA GLY A 92 7.53 32.01 -8.73
C GLY A 92 6.12 31.43 -8.89
N TYR A 93 5.31 32.08 -9.69
CA TYR A 93 3.94 31.66 -10.00
C TYR A 93 3.79 31.39 -11.49
N LYS A 94 2.96 30.42 -11.86
CA LYS A 94 2.61 30.13 -13.24
C LYS A 94 1.11 30.05 -13.41
N ASP A 95 0.63 30.39 -14.61
CA ASP A 95 -0.77 30.32 -14.95
C ASP A 95 -1.29 28.88 -14.94
N ALA A 96 -2.48 28.70 -14.40
CA ALA A 96 -3.15 27.41 -14.25
C ALA A 96 -4.68 27.56 -14.32
N SER A 97 -5.16 28.24 -15.34
CA SER A 97 -6.59 28.51 -15.54
C SER A 97 -7.39 27.29 -16.00
N VAL A 98 -6.72 26.22 -16.40
CA VAL A 98 -7.34 24.97 -16.86
C VAL A 98 -7.19 23.88 -15.81
N TRP A 99 -8.31 23.34 -15.36
CA TRP A 99 -8.38 22.17 -14.52
C TRP A 99 -8.77 20.96 -15.38
N HIS A 100 -7.97 19.94 -15.34
CA HIS A 100 -8.17 18.71 -16.10
C HIS A 100 -8.17 17.52 -15.16
N CYS A 101 -9.19 16.67 -15.27
CA CYS A 101 -9.30 15.45 -14.49
C CYS A 101 -9.66 14.29 -15.41
N SER A 102 -8.90 13.20 -15.39
CA SER A 102 -9.38 11.95 -15.95
C SER A 102 -10.07 11.13 -14.86
N LEU A 103 -11.24 10.56 -15.19
CA LEU A 103 -11.93 9.55 -14.40
C LEU A 103 -11.76 8.22 -15.11
N SER A 104 -11.18 7.24 -14.44
CA SER A 104 -10.86 5.94 -15.03
C SER A 104 -11.49 4.81 -14.23
N LEU A 105 -12.13 3.88 -14.91
CA LEU A 105 -12.57 2.60 -14.35
C LEU A 105 -11.49 1.55 -14.46
N ARG A 106 -11.65 0.46 -13.77
CA ARG A 106 -10.83 -0.73 -13.97
C ARG A 106 -11.27 -1.48 -15.21
N ALA A 107 -10.34 -2.18 -15.85
CA ALA A 107 -10.64 -2.98 -17.03
C ALA A 107 -11.74 -4.05 -16.76
N GLU A 108 -11.74 -4.59 -15.54
CA GLU A 108 -12.68 -5.62 -15.12
C GLU A 108 -14.12 -5.11 -14.92
N GLU A 109 -14.30 -3.80 -14.73
CA GLU A 109 -15.64 -3.18 -14.63
C GLU A 109 -16.32 -3.03 -16.01
N GLY A 110 -15.57 -3.25 -17.09
CA GLY A 110 -16.06 -3.09 -18.46
C GLY A 110 -16.20 -1.63 -18.88
N ALA A 111 -16.88 -1.41 -20.00
CA ALA A 111 -17.16 -0.09 -20.55
C ALA A 111 -18.56 0.37 -20.11
N LEU A 112 -18.66 1.63 -19.66
CA LEU A 112 -19.94 2.29 -19.44
C LEU A 112 -20.45 2.88 -20.75
N THR A 113 -21.76 3.07 -20.85
CA THR A 113 -22.38 3.82 -21.95
C THR A 113 -22.06 5.31 -21.82
N ASP A 114 -22.18 6.05 -22.92
CA ASP A 114 -21.98 7.51 -22.91
C ASP A 114 -22.98 8.23 -21.99
N GLN A 115 -24.21 7.74 -21.93
CA GLN A 115 -25.21 8.25 -20.99
C GLN A 115 -24.73 8.08 -19.52
N GLN A 116 -24.22 6.91 -19.17
CA GLN A 116 -23.73 6.66 -17.82
C GLN A 116 -22.50 7.54 -17.50
N TRP A 117 -21.60 7.71 -18.44
CA TRP A 117 -20.47 8.62 -18.29
C TRP A 117 -20.91 10.08 -18.20
N GLY A 118 -21.91 10.47 -18.98
CA GLY A 118 -22.51 11.80 -18.93
C GLY A 118 -23.09 12.12 -17.56
N ASP A 119 -23.88 11.18 -17.00
CA ASP A 119 -24.48 11.32 -15.68
C ASP A 119 -23.39 11.39 -14.57
N ILE A 120 -22.39 10.53 -14.63
CA ILE A 120 -21.24 10.55 -13.71
C ILE A 120 -20.46 11.86 -13.83
N ALA A 121 -20.23 12.38 -15.04
CA ALA A 121 -19.49 13.62 -15.26
C ALA A 121 -20.24 14.83 -14.68
N ASN A 122 -21.57 14.91 -14.90
CA ASN A 122 -22.42 15.96 -14.36
C ASN A 122 -22.37 15.95 -12.82
N ASP A 123 -22.62 14.82 -12.18
CA ASP A 123 -22.59 14.68 -10.72
C ASP A 123 -21.20 15.01 -10.14
N PHE A 124 -20.13 14.56 -10.83
CA PHE A 124 -18.77 14.82 -10.39
C PHE A 124 -18.41 16.30 -10.44
N VAL A 125 -18.74 17.00 -11.54
CA VAL A 125 -18.50 18.44 -11.70
C VAL A 125 -19.30 19.24 -10.69
N ASP A 126 -20.52 18.79 -10.38
CA ASP A 126 -21.37 19.35 -9.34
C ASP A 126 -20.75 19.20 -7.95
N SER A 127 -20.37 18.00 -7.56
CA SER A 127 -19.72 17.72 -6.27
C SER A 127 -18.38 18.47 -6.09
N MET A 128 -17.69 18.76 -7.20
CA MET A 128 -16.48 19.58 -7.18
C MET A 128 -16.77 21.08 -7.03
N GLY A 129 -18.04 21.49 -7.04
CA GLY A 129 -18.48 22.87 -6.87
C GLY A 129 -18.19 23.76 -8.08
N PHE A 130 -18.19 23.20 -9.29
CA PHE A 130 -18.00 23.94 -10.53
C PHE A 130 -19.30 24.39 -11.17
N THR A 131 -20.44 23.92 -10.71
CA THR A 131 -21.80 24.28 -11.15
C THR A 131 -22.45 25.33 -10.26
N GLU A 132 -23.64 25.72 -10.60
CA GLU A 132 -24.46 26.71 -9.88
C GLU A 132 -25.01 26.16 -8.55
N THR A 133 -25.10 24.86 -8.36
CA THR A 133 -25.51 24.22 -7.10
C THR A 133 -24.59 24.59 -5.93
N SER A 134 -23.36 25.01 -6.22
CA SER A 134 -22.43 25.58 -5.23
C SER A 134 -22.84 26.96 -4.70
N GLY A 135 -23.94 27.56 -5.20
CA GLY A 135 -24.37 28.94 -4.90
C GLY A 135 -23.50 30.02 -5.55
N LYS A 136 -22.67 29.65 -6.55
CA LYS A 136 -21.78 30.55 -7.31
C LYS A 136 -22.06 30.39 -8.79
N ALA A 137 -21.65 31.38 -9.60
CA ALA A 137 -21.72 31.26 -11.05
C ALA A 137 -20.96 29.99 -11.51
N ARG A 138 -21.47 29.34 -12.54
CA ARG A 138 -20.87 28.10 -13.07
C ARG A 138 -19.50 28.33 -13.72
N CYS A 139 -18.70 27.29 -13.73
CA CYS A 139 -17.55 27.14 -14.63
C CYS A 139 -18.00 26.52 -15.95
N ARG A 140 -17.35 26.87 -17.04
CA ARG A 140 -17.53 26.16 -18.31
C ARG A 140 -16.70 24.90 -18.33
N TRP A 141 -17.27 23.80 -18.85
CA TRP A 141 -16.62 22.50 -18.81
C TRP A 141 -17.15 21.56 -19.90
N VAL A 142 -16.37 20.53 -20.19
CA VAL A 142 -16.76 19.40 -21.03
C VAL A 142 -16.15 18.12 -20.50
N ALA A 143 -16.79 16.98 -20.83
CA ALA A 143 -16.28 15.62 -20.62
C ALA A 143 -16.12 14.93 -21.98
N VAL A 144 -14.91 14.44 -22.26
CA VAL A 144 -14.55 13.74 -23.48
C VAL A 144 -14.35 12.26 -23.16
N ASN A 145 -15.06 11.37 -23.82
CA ASN A 145 -14.80 9.94 -23.79
C ASN A 145 -13.64 9.62 -24.72
N HIS A 146 -12.69 8.83 -24.28
CA HIS A 146 -11.53 8.38 -25.05
C HIS A 146 -11.53 6.88 -25.33
N GLY A 147 -12.58 6.17 -24.90
CA GLY A 147 -12.63 4.71 -24.96
C GLY A 147 -11.73 4.06 -23.92
N THR A 148 -11.09 2.97 -24.30
CA THR A 148 -10.23 2.17 -23.41
C THR A 148 -8.75 2.48 -23.62
N SER A 149 -8.01 2.56 -22.50
CA SER A 149 -6.55 2.70 -22.53
C SER A 149 -5.87 1.39 -22.95
N GLU A 150 -4.56 1.41 -23.26
CA GLU A 150 -3.74 0.21 -23.52
C GLU A 150 -3.87 -0.88 -22.45
N ASN A 151 -4.18 -0.51 -21.22
CA ASN A 151 -4.40 -1.44 -20.11
C ASN A 151 -5.87 -1.85 -19.95
N GLY A 152 -6.73 -1.56 -20.92
CA GLY A 152 -8.15 -1.92 -20.92
C GLY A 152 -9.03 -1.03 -20.02
N ASN A 153 -8.50 0.02 -19.41
CA ASN A 153 -9.28 0.91 -18.53
C ASN A 153 -10.15 1.87 -19.36
N HIS A 154 -11.46 1.80 -19.21
CA HIS A 154 -12.38 2.78 -19.80
C HIS A 154 -12.32 4.09 -19.02
N HIS A 155 -12.26 5.24 -19.71
CA HIS A 155 -12.04 6.52 -19.05
C HIS A 155 -12.56 7.72 -19.83
N ILE A 156 -12.90 8.77 -19.07
CA ILE A 156 -13.27 10.08 -19.60
C ILE A 156 -12.31 11.14 -19.10
N HIS A 157 -12.24 12.26 -19.83
CA HIS A 157 -11.46 13.43 -19.45
C HIS A 157 -12.37 14.65 -19.30
N LEU A 158 -12.29 15.29 -18.15
CA LEU A 158 -12.99 16.53 -17.82
C LEU A 158 -12.06 17.72 -18.02
N ALA A 159 -12.44 18.67 -18.84
CA ALA A 159 -11.76 19.95 -19.03
C ALA A 159 -12.62 21.08 -18.47
N VAL A 160 -12.13 21.81 -17.46
CA VAL A 160 -12.88 22.84 -16.75
C VAL A 160 -12.09 24.15 -16.78
N SER A 161 -12.74 25.26 -17.13
CA SER A 161 -12.19 26.61 -16.95
C SER A 161 -12.33 27.02 -15.48
N LEU A 162 -11.21 27.38 -14.84
CA LEU A 162 -11.24 27.83 -13.43
C LEU A 162 -11.69 29.28 -13.24
N VAL A 163 -12.08 29.96 -14.33
CA VAL A 163 -12.74 31.26 -14.26
C VAL A 163 -14.22 31.06 -14.56
N ARG A 164 -15.05 31.44 -13.61
CA ARG A 164 -16.50 31.33 -13.68
C ARG A 164 -17.10 32.34 -14.65
N GLU A 165 -18.36 32.17 -15.01
CA GLU A 165 -19.05 33.07 -15.94
C GLU A 165 -19.19 34.53 -15.43
N ASP A 166 -19.07 34.76 -14.13
CA ASP A 166 -19.04 36.08 -13.49
C ASP A 166 -17.62 36.66 -13.33
N GLY A 167 -16.58 35.99 -13.84
CA GLY A 167 -15.19 36.39 -13.70
C GLY A 167 -14.54 35.97 -12.38
N THR A 168 -15.27 35.39 -11.43
CA THR A 168 -14.68 34.90 -10.19
C THR A 168 -13.88 33.61 -10.40
N LYS A 169 -12.96 33.33 -9.48
CA LYS A 169 -12.10 32.12 -9.57
C LYS A 169 -12.74 30.94 -8.82
N ALA A 170 -12.73 29.77 -9.44
CA ALA A 170 -13.11 28.55 -8.78
C ALA A 170 -12.02 28.09 -7.79
N SER A 171 -12.44 27.62 -6.62
CA SER A 171 -11.50 27.11 -5.61
C SER A 171 -11.03 25.70 -5.95
N THR A 172 -9.73 25.51 -5.96
CA THR A 172 -9.08 24.19 -6.08
C THR A 172 -8.48 23.74 -4.75
N HIS A 173 -8.89 24.35 -3.63
CA HIS A 173 -8.42 23.94 -2.31
C HIS A 173 -8.89 22.52 -1.97
N GLY A 174 -7.92 21.64 -1.69
CA GLY A 174 -8.19 20.23 -1.35
C GLY A 174 -8.87 19.41 -2.46
N ASP A 175 -8.81 19.85 -3.73
CA ASP A 175 -9.52 19.22 -4.85
C ASP A 175 -9.11 17.74 -5.06
N TYR A 176 -7.87 17.35 -4.81
CA TYR A 176 -7.47 15.93 -4.85
C TYR A 176 -8.25 15.08 -3.85
N LYS A 177 -8.43 15.58 -2.63
CA LYS A 177 -9.19 14.88 -1.59
C LYS A 177 -10.68 14.85 -1.93
N ARG A 178 -11.27 15.99 -2.31
CA ARG A 178 -12.67 16.09 -2.73
C ARG A 178 -12.99 15.19 -3.91
N ALA A 179 -12.14 15.16 -4.93
CA ALA A 179 -12.31 14.27 -6.08
C ALA A 179 -12.30 12.78 -5.69
N GLN A 180 -11.44 12.39 -4.75
CA GLN A 180 -11.43 11.03 -4.22
C GLN A 180 -12.73 10.69 -3.46
N GLU A 181 -13.20 11.61 -2.62
CA GLU A 181 -14.45 11.46 -1.86
C GLU A 181 -15.65 11.39 -2.80
N SER A 182 -15.76 12.31 -3.77
CA SER A 182 -16.79 12.29 -4.81
C SER A 182 -16.79 10.98 -5.60
N CYS A 183 -15.63 10.47 -6.02
CA CYS A 183 -15.57 9.18 -6.69
C CYS A 183 -16.13 8.04 -5.83
N ARG A 184 -15.92 8.05 -4.49
CA ARG A 184 -16.50 7.01 -3.60
C ARG A 184 -18.01 7.10 -3.52
N GLU A 185 -18.58 8.32 -3.48
CA GLU A 185 -20.02 8.55 -3.49
C GLU A 185 -20.65 8.11 -4.82
N LEU A 186 -20.00 8.44 -5.94
CA LEU A 186 -20.46 8.04 -7.28
C LEU A 186 -20.36 6.53 -7.51
N GLU A 187 -19.33 5.86 -6.99
CA GLU A 187 -19.25 4.40 -7.03
C GLU A 187 -20.46 3.72 -6.38
N VAL A 188 -20.92 4.27 -5.25
CA VAL A 188 -22.12 3.77 -4.58
C VAL A 188 -23.37 4.09 -5.40
N LYS A 189 -23.50 5.35 -5.88
CA LYS A 189 -24.68 5.83 -6.62
C LYS A 189 -24.90 5.03 -7.91
N TYR A 190 -23.83 4.75 -8.65
CA TYR A 190 -23.89 4.08 -9.96
C TYR A 190 -23.62 2.58 -9.92
N GLY A 191 -23.52 1.98 -8.73
CA GLY A 191 -23.30 0.54 -8.57
C GLY A 191 -21.95 0.04 -9.07
N LEU A 192 -20.93 0.91 -9.09
CA LEU A 192 -19.58 0.59 -9.51
C LEU A 192 -18.78 -0.06 -8.38
N GLU A 193 -17.64 -0.68 -8.72
CA GLU A 193 -16.75 -1.25 -7.72
C GLU A 193 -16.26 -0.18 -6.73
N GLN A 194 -16.58 -0.38 -5.44
CA GLN A 194 -16.20 0.54 -4.39
C GLN A 194 -14.73 0.40 -4.04
N LEU A 195 -13.92 1.40 -4.37
CA LEU A 195 -12.51 1.42 -4.02
C LEU A 195 -12.31 1.93 -2.59
N SER A 196 -11.87 1.06 -1.68
CA SER A 196 -11.50 1.48 -0.33
C SER A 196 -10.24 2.36 -0.36
N THR A 197 -10.37 3.62 0.04
CA THR A 197 -9.24 4.55 0.20
C THR A 197 -8.72 4.65 1.63
N VAL A 198 -9.50 4.18 2.61
CA VAL A 198 -9.23 4.37 4.04
C VAL A 198 -7.88 3.78 4.47
N HIS A 199 -7.38 2.81 3.74
CA HIS A 199 -6.14 2.08 4.06
C HIS A 199 -5.25 1.84 2.85
N SER A 200 -5.52 2.49 1.72
CA SER A 200 -4.66 2.37 0.55
C SER A 200 -3.25 2.91 0.88
N THR A 201 -2.25 2.13 0.57
CA THR A 201 -0.86 2.59 0.63
C THR A 201 -0.64 3.53 -0.57
N ARG A 202 -0.04 4.69 -0.33
CA ARG A 202 0.31 5.62 -1.41
C ARG A 202 1.09 4.87 -2.51
N GLY A 203 0.62 4.94 -3.75
CA GLY A 203 1.31 4.40 -4.90
C GLY A 203 2.74 4.95 -5.04
N TYR A 204 3.57 4.29 -5.82
CA TYR A 204 4.92 4.81 -6.14
C TYR A 204 4.82 5.99 -7.13
N ASP A 205 5.78 6.89 -7.04
CA ASP A 205 5.93 7.98 -8.00
C ASP A 205 6.43 7.41 -9.35
N ARG A 206 5.90 7.94 -10.46
CA ARG A 206 6.38 7.58 -11.81
C ARG A 206 7.88 7.84 -11.98
N ALA A 207 8.40 8.91 -11.36
CA ALA A 207 9.83 9.23 -11.38
C ALA A 207 10.66 8.18 -10.63
N GLU A 208 10.17 7.67 -9.47
CA GLU A 208 10.83 6.58 -8.73
C GLU A 208 10.94 5.31 -9.58
N LYS A 209 9.84 4.93 -10.26
CA LYS A 209 9.81 3.78 -11.17
C LYS A 209 10.77 3.97 -12.36
N ALA A 210 10.71 5.14 -13.02
CA ALA A 210 11.56 5.44 -14.17
C ALA A 210 13.05 5.40 -13.79
N THR A 211 13.40 5.92 -12.61
CA THR A 211 14.78 5.87 -12.10
C THR A 211 15.21 4.43 -11.80
N ALA A 212 14.36 3.61 -11.18
CA ALA A 212 14.67 2.23 -10.89
C ALA A 212 14.89 1.40 -12.18
N VAL A 213 14.04 1.61 -13.21
CA VAL A 213 14.17 0.96 -14.52
C VAL A 213 15.47 1.39 -15.22
N ARG A 214 15.78 2.70 -15.24
CA ARG A 214 17.02 3.22 -15.87
C ARG A 214 18.27 2.66 -15.19
N ASP A 215 18.24 2.55 -13.87
CA ASP A 215 19.38 2.11 -13.06
C ASP A 215 19.41 0.57 -12.90
N GLU A 216 18.54 -0.16 -13.62
CA GLU A 216 18.40 -1.63 -13.61
C GLU A 216 18.32 -2.24 -12.19
N ARG A 217 17.65 -1.56 -11.28
CA ARG A 217 17.53 -1.95 -9.88
C ARG A 217 16.09 -2.05 -9.41
N GLU A 218 15.86 -2.79 -8.35
CA GLU A 218 14.59 -2.80 -7.62
C GLU A 218 14.29 -1.39 -7.07
N MET A 219 13.03 -0.97 -7.10
CA MET A 219 12.61 0.24 -6.40
C MET A 219 12.94 0.14 -4.92
N HIS A 220 13.54 1.17 -4.34
CA HIS A 220 13.86 1.22 -2.89
C HIS A 220 12.67 0.86 -2.02
N ARG A 221 11.48 1.35 -2.39
CA ARG A 221 10.25 1.06 -1.67
C ARG A 221 9.91 -0.43 -1.65
N SER A 222 10.06 -1.14 -2.77
CA SER A 222 9.77 -2.57 -2.87
C SER A 222 10.76 -3.40 -2.06
N SER A 223 12.05 -3.10 -2.22
CA SER A 223 13.12 -3.73 -1.45
C SER A 223 12.94 -3.53 0.06
N LEU A 224 12.70 -2.29 0.49
CA LEU A 224 12.47 -1.97 1.91
C LEU A 224 11.21 -2.62 2.46
N ALA A 225 10.10 -2.66 1.70
CA ALA A 225 8.88 -3.33 2.14
C ALA A 225 9.12 -4.82 2.38
N ARG A 226 9.86 -5.48 1.48
CA ARG A 226 10.24 -6.90 1.60
C ARG A 226 11.16 -7.14 2.81
N LYS A 227 12.22 -6.35 2.97
CA LYS A 227 13.14 -6.46 4.11
C LYS A 227 12.47 -6.21 5.45
N VAL A 228 11.63 -5.17 5.55
CA VAL A 228 10.86 -4.87 6.76
C VAL A 228 9.90 -6.00 7.09
N ARG A 229 9.18 -6.53 6.10
CA ARG A 229 8.26 -7.64 6.28
C ARG A 229 8.99 -8.90 6.76
N ALA A 230 10.10 -9.23 6.13
CA ALA A 230 10.96 -10.34 6.56
C ALA A 230 11.40 -10.19 8.02
N SER A 231 11.95 -9.03 8.36
CA SER A 231 12.43 -8.74 9.72
C SER A 231 11.30 -8.77 10.74
N ALA A 232 10.14 -8.15 10.41
CA ALA A 232 9.00 -8.10 11.32
C ALA A 232 8.40 -9.49 11.60
N SER A 233 8.20 -10.30 10.55
CA SER A 233 7.65 -11.65 10.68
C SER A 233 8.64 -12.64 11.34
N ALA A 234 9.94 -12.36 11.29
CA ALA A 234 10.95 -13.17 11.95
C ALA A 234 11.15 -12.82 13.43
N SER A 235 10.53 -11.75 13.92
CA SER A 235 10.76 -11.20 15.26
C SER A 235 9.60 -11.50 16.19
N ALA A 236 9.92 -11.90 17.42
CA ALA A 236 8.97 -12.09 18.50
C ALA A 236 8.78 -10.83 19.35
N THR A 237 9.70 -9.87 19.27
CA THR A 237 9.68 -8.62 20.04
C THR A 237 10.09 -7.42 19.19
N GLU A 238 9.70 -6.22 19.63
CA GLU A 238 10.06 -4.97 18.94
C GLU A 238 11.58 -4.73 18.92
N GLY A 239 12.29 -5.04 20.01
CA GLY A 239 13.74 -4.94 20.07
C GLY A 239 14.44 -5.85 19.06
N GLU A 240 13.98 -7.10 18.96
CA GLU A 240 14.46 -8.06 17.96
C GLU A 240 14.22 -7.56 16.52
N PHE A 241 13.04 -6.99 16.26
CA PHE A 241 12.75 -6.37 14.96
C PHE A 241 13.78 -5.31 14.57
N VAL A 242 14.11 -4.42 15.49
CA VAL A 242 15.11 -3.36 15.23
C VAL A 242 16.47 -3.96 14.88
N ARG A 243 16.92 -4.99 15.60
CA ARG A 243 18.19 -5.67 15.34
C ARG A 243 18.19 -6.36 14.00
N ARG A 244 17.16 -7.20 13.71
CA ARG A 244 17.03 -7.89 12.41
C ARG A 244 16.93 -6.94 11.23
N ALA A 245 16.17 -5.85 11.37
CA ALA A 245 16.06 -4.84 10.33
C ALA A 245 17.42 -4.21 10.00
N ARG A 246 18.26 -3.96 11.01
CA ARG A 246 19.62 -3.45 10.82
C ARG A 246 20.56 -4.49 10.19
N ASP A 247 20.40 -5.76 10.54
CA ASP A 247 21.20 -6.88 9.99
C ASP A 247 20.91 -7.12 8.51
N THR A 248 19.70 -6.77 8.03
CA THR A 248 19.40 -6.76 6.57
C THR A 248 20.07 -5.62 5.81
N GLY A 249 20.88 -4.80 6.46
CA GLY A 249 21.60 -3.68 5.88
C GLY A 249 20.77 -2.38 5.80
N MET A 250 19.53 -2.36 6.28
CA MET A 250 18.73 -1.13 6.30
C MET A 250 19.26 -0.13 7.33
N LEU A 251 19.12 1.16 6.99
CA LEU A 251 19.14 2.23 7.98
C LEU A 251 17.76 2.32 8.63
N VAL A 252 17.73 2.39 9.95
CA VAL A 252 16.49 2.39 10.74
C VAL A 252 16.51 3.55 11.71
N ARG A 253 15.40 4.27 11.83
CA ARG A 253 15.25 5.36 12.82
C ARG A 253 13.83 5.39 13.39
N PRO A 254 13.69 5.69 14.70
CA PRO A 254 12.39 5.89 15.33
C PRO A 254 11.75 7.22 14.90
N ARG A 255 10.43 7.28 15.03
CA ARG A 255 9.66 8.52 15.02
C ARG A 255 9.02 8.68 16.39
N TYR A 256 9.38 9.73 17.07
CA TYR A 256 8.85 10.05 18.40
C TYR A 256 7.50 10.76 18.33
N ALA A 257 6.73 10.66 19.39
CA ALA A 257 5.56 11.49 19.60
C ALA A 257 5.97 12.97 19.71
N LYS A 258 5.03 13.86 19.36
CA LYS A 258 5.29 15.30 19.41
C LYS A 258 5.73 15.72 20.81
N ASN A 259 6.81 16.47 20.89
CA ASN A 259 7.41 16.97 22.14
C ASN A 259 7.94 15.87 23.10
N THR A 260 8.26 14.66 22.58
CA THR A 260 8.91 13.60 23.36
C THR A 260 10.17 13.11 22.67
N THR A 261 11.08 12.47 23.43
CA THR A 261 12.32 11.86 22.91
C THR A 261 12.42 10.37 23.24
N ASP A 262 11.39 9.81 23.86
CA ASP A 262 11.31 8.46 24.41
C ASP A 262 10.06 7.68 23.96
N VAL A 263 8.98 8.38 23.62
CA VAL A 263 7.74 7.75 23.16
C VAL A 263 7.78 7.51 21.65
N ILE A 264 8.02 6.28 21.26
CA ILE A 264 8.14 5.88 19.85
C ILE A 264 6.76 5.53 19.30
N VAL A 265 6.28 6.32 18.32
CA VAL A 265 4.97 6.17 17.67
C VAL A 265 5.07 5.61 16.24
N GLY A 266 6.28 5.39 15.75
CA GLY A 266 6.51 4.89 14.41
C GLY A 266 7.99 4.80 14.09
N TYR A 267 8.29 4.45 12.84
CA TYR A 267 9.66 4.33 12.37
C TYR A 267 9.77 4.72 10.90
N SER A 268 11.01 4.92 10.46
CA SER A 268 11.36 5.03 9.05
C SER A 268 12.59 4.20 8.75
N VAL A 269 12.65 3.67 7.54
CA VAL A 269 13.76 2.89 7.01
C VAL A 269 14.28 3.47 5.70
N ALA A 270 15.54 3.23 5.40
CA ALA A 270 16.17 3.58 4.13
C ALA A 270 17.19 2.50 3.73
N GLU A 271 17.41 2.35 2.44
CA GLU A 271 18.60 1.63 1.94
C GLU A 271 19.85 2.43 2.29
N ARG A 272 20.97 1.74 2.49
CA ARG A 272 22.26 2.42 2.62
C ARG A 272 22.60 3.09 1.28
N PRO A 273 22.77 4.42 1.26
CA PRO A 273 23.07 5.13 0.03
C PRO A 273 24.49 4.83 -0.45
N THR A 274 24.73 4.96 -1.72
CA THR A 274 26.07 4.99 -2.28
C THR A 274 26.83 6.23 -1.79
N ARG A 275 28.17 6.21 -1.89
CA ARG A 275 28.99 7.31 -1.38
C ARG A 275 28.63 8.64 -2.05
N GLY A 276 28.25 9.62 -1.25
CA GLY A 276 27.85 10.95 -1.69
C GLY A 276 26.34 11.16 -1.90
N GLU A 277 25.53 10.11 -1.79
CA GLU A 277 24.07 10.20 -1.85
C GLU A 277 23.45 10.31 -0.45
N ARG A 278 22.24 10.91 -0.40
CA ARG A 278 21.45 10.95 0.83
C ARG A 278 20.46 9.77 0.87
N PRO A 279 20.25 9.16 2.04
CA PRO A 279 19.27 8.08 2.17
C PRO A 279 17.85 8.59 1.90
N ILE A 280 17.07 7.81 1.15
CA ILE A 280 15.64 8.06 0.90
C ILE A 280 14.84 7.30 1.96
N TRP A 281 14.17 8.03 2.84
CA TRP A 281 13.48 7.47 3.98
C TRP A 281 12.02 7.18 3.70
N PHE A 282 11.57 5.97 4.05
CA PHE A 282 10.18 5.54 3.98
C PHE A 282 9.66 5.17 5.38
N GLY A 283 8.50 5.71 5.75
CA GLY A 283 7.80 5.25 6.95
C GLY A 283 7.17 3.88 6.74
N GLY A 284 7.06 3.04 7.78
CA GLY A 284 6.44 1.71 7.68
C GLY A 284 5.07 1.74 7.02
N GLY A 285 4.20 2.66 7.42
CA GLY A 285 2.87 2.82 6.81
C GLY A 285 2.89 3.35 5.35
N THR A 286 4.02 3.91 4.89
CA THR A 286 4.21 4.26 3.47
C THR A 286 4.57 3.02 2.66
N LEU A 287 5.28 2.07 3.24
CA LEU A 287 5.62 0.80 2.59
C LEU A 287 4.39 -0.10 2.43
N ALA A 288 3.67 -0.35 3.53
CA ALA A 288 2.40 -1.06 3.56
C ALA A 288 1.62 -0.73 4.83
N SER A 289 0.29 -0.84 4.79
CA SER A 289 -0.56 -0.47 5.93
C SER A 289 -0.35 -1.37 7.14
N ASP A 290 -0.07 -2.64 6.92
CA ASP A 290 0.21 -3.65 7.94
C ASP A 290 1.65 -3.58 8.50
N LEU A 291 2.53 -2.77 7.89
CA LEU A 291 3.88 -2.48 8.40
C LEU A 291 3.94 -1.21 9.27
N LYS A 292 2.81 -0.62 9.65
CA LYS A 292 2.78 0.43 10.68
C LYS A 292 3.24 -0.15 12.02
N LEU A 293 4.01 0.61 12.80
CA LEU A 293 4.51 0.12 14.09
C LEU A 293 3.39 -0.36 15.03
N GLY A 294 2.25 0.35 15.05
CA GLY A 294 1.08 -0.09 15.83
C GLY A 294 0.57 -1.47 15.41
N ALA A 295 0.46 -1.72 14.09
CA ALA A 295 0.02 -3.01 13.58
C ALA A 295 1.04 -4.14 13.86
N LEU A 296 2.34 -3.83 13.80
CA LEU A 296 3.38 -4.80 14.14
C LEU A 296 3.40 -5.15 15.63
N ARG A 297 3.15 -4.16 16.50
CA ARG A 297 3.05 -4.37 17.94
C ARG A 297 1.88 -5.29 18.35
N GLU A 298 0.83 -5.37 17.54
CA GLU A 298 -0.28 -6.31 17.76
C GLU A 298 0.16 -7.78 17.67
N GLU A 299 1.23 -8.05 16.94
CA GLU A 299 1.74 -9.40 16.67
C GLU A 299 2.90 -9.79 17.61
N TRP A 300 3.55 -8.84 18.25
CA TRP A 300 4.72 -9.09 19.09
C TRP A 300 4.37 -9.19 20.58
N MET A 301 5.23 -9.93 21.29
CA MET A 301 5.16 -9.94 22.76
C MET A 301 5.52 -8.56 23.30
N ASP A 302 4.77 -8.12 24.30
CA ASP A 302 5.02 -6.87 24.98
C ASP A 302 5.06 -7.07 26.51
N SER A 303 5.99 -6.35 27.14
CA SER A 303 6.11 -6.21 28.58
C SER A 303 6.91 -4.94 28.89
N PRO A 304 6.85 -4.41 30.11
CA PRO A 304 7.67 -3.24 30.49
C PRO A 304 9.17 -3.42 30.24
N HIS A 305 9.69 -4.63 30.44
CA HIS A 305 11.08 -4.95 30.17
C HIS A 305 11.39 -4.93 28.67
N LEU A 306 10.56 -5.59 27.84
CA LEU A 306 10.71 -5.63 26.39
C LEU A 306 10.55 -4.25 25.76
N ALA A 307 9.66 -3.41 26.29
CA ALA A 307 9.51 -2.03 25.86
C ALA A 307 10.77 -1.18 26.13
N THR A 308 11.40 -1.41 27.29
CA THR A 308 12.67 -0.76 27.65
C THR A 308 13.81 -1.20 26.73
N GLU A 309 13.91 -2.51 26.46
CA GLU A 309 14.87 -3.06 25.49
C GLU A 309 14.66 -2.47 24.10
N ALA A 310 13.41 -2.44 23.63
CA ALA A 310 13.07 -1.87 22.33
C ALA A 310 13.46 -0.39 22.23
N ALA A 311 13.17 0.41 23.25
CA ALA A 311 13.57 1.82 23.29
C ALA A 311 15.09 1.99 23.22
N ALA A 312 15.85 1.13 23.90
CA ALA A 312 17.32 1.15 23.85
C ALA A 312 17.84 0.80 22.45
N GLU A 313 17.26 -0.23 21.77
CA GLU A 313 17.64 -0.61 20.41
C GLU A 313 17.27 0.48 19.39
N TRP A 314 16.11 1.12 19.50
CA TRP A 314 15.73 2.26 18.67
C TRP A 314 16.69 3.44 18.82
N ASN A 315 17.08 3.76 20.05
CA ASN A 315 18.05 4.82 20.33
C ASN A 315 19.44 4.49 19.79
N ALA A 316 19.87 3.24 19.86
CA ALA A 316 21.12 2.77 19.26
C ALA A 316 21.07 2.88 17.73
N ALA A 317 19.95 2.48 17.11
CA ALA A 317 19.74 2.58 15.67
C ALA A 317 19.75 4.04 15.19
N ALA A 318 19.05 4.95 15.89
CA ALA A 318 18.99 6.38 15.55
C ALA A 318 20.39 7.04 15.55
N ARG A 319 21.26 6.60 16.43
CA ARG A 319 22.63 7.12 16.59
C ARG A 319 23.68 6.32 15.81
N ASN A 320 23.24 5.35 15.00
CA ASN A 320 24.10 4.40 14.27
C ASN A 320 25.15 3.71 15.18
N ARG A 321 24.78 3.42 16.43
CA ARG A 321 25.60 2.69 17.40
C ARG A 321 25.39 1.19 17.23
N ARG A 322 26.26 0.35 17.84
CA ARG A 322 26.07 -1.10 17.91
C ARG A 322 24.75 -1.46 18.60
N THR A 323 24.21 -2.63 18.30
CA THR A 323 23.04 -3.19 18.99
C THR A 323 23.32 -3.30 20.50
N VAL A 324 22.29 -3.10 21.31
CA VAL A 324 22.39 -3.16 22.77
C VAL A 324 22.45 -4.60 23.23
N SER A 325 21.53 -5.45 22.74
CA SER A 325 21.56 -6.88 23.01
C SER A 325 22.50 -7.60 22.03
N ARG A 326 23.43 -8.39 22.57
CA ARG A 326 24.39 -9.17 21.76
C ARG A 326 24.01 -10.64 21.62
N THR A 327 23.08 -11.13 22.42
CA THR A 327 22.70 -12.55 22.55
C THR A 327 21.23 -12.78 22.18
N GLY A 328 20.71 -12.00 21.25
CA GLY A 328 19.34 -12.15 20.80
C GLY A 328 19.11 -13.41 19.93
N PRO A 329 17.85 -13.86 19.77
CA PRO A 329 17.53 -15.07 18.99
C PRO A 329 17.96 -14.97 17.53
N GLU A 330 18.17 -13.77 17.00
CA GLU A 330 18.66 -13.53 15.64
C GLU A 330 20.06 -14.09 15.39
N ASN A 331 20.87 -14.31 16.44
CA ASN A 331 22.23 -14.84 16.37
C ASN A 331 22.31 -16.37 16.55
N GLY A 332 21.19 -17.02 16.85
CA GLY A 332 21.09 -18.45 17.07
C GLY A 332 20.87 -19.26 15.80
N THR A 333 21.35 -20.52 15.80
CA THR A 333 20.97 -21.49 14.77
C THR A 333 19.72 -22.25 15.25
N PRO A 334 18.59 -22.20 14.51
CA PRO A 334 17.39 -22.91 14.90
C PRO A 334 17.61 -24.43 14.96
N PRO A 335 17.13 -25.12 15.99
CA PRO A 335 17.18 -26.58 16.09
C PRO A 335 16.45 -27.24 14.91
N ALA A 336 16.90 -28.45 14.53
CA ALA A 336 16.30 -29.18 13.41
C ALA A 336 14.81 -29.52 13.64
N GLU A 337 14.43 -29.76 14.89
CA GLU A 337 13.06 -30.05 15.33
C GLU A 337 12.07 -28.93 14.98
N MET A 338 12.51 -27.67 15.01
CA MET A 338 11.66 -26.53 14.67
C MET A 338 11.21 -26.58 13.19
N TRP A 339 12.06 -27.06 12.28
CA TRP A 339 11.67 -27.23 10.88
C TRP A 339 10.53 -28.23 10.71
N VAL A 340 10.57 -29.34 11.48
CA VAL A 340 9.51 -30.37 11.48
C VAL A 340 8.23 -29.82 12.09
N GLU A 341 8.34 -29.11 13.20
CA GLU A 341 7.18 -28.48 13.87
C GLU A 341 6.48 -27.48 12.97
N TYR A 342 7.21 -26.54 12.37
CA TYR A 342 6.61 -25.53 11.48
C TYR A 342 6.09 -26.13 10.17
N THR A 343 6.67 -27.24 9.69
CA THR A 343 6.11 -27.99 8.56
C THR A 343 4.74 -28.58 8.93
N ARG A 344 4.60 -29.14 10.13
CA ARG A 344 3.33 -29.67 10.63
C ARG A 344 2.30 -28.55 10.79
N ASN A 345 2.70 -27.41 11.39
CA ASN A 345 1.82 -26.25 11.55
C ASN A 345 1.37 -25.68 10.19
N ALA A 346 2.27 -25.61 9.21
CA ALA A 346 1.92 -25.16 7.87
C ALA A 346 0.97 -26.12 7.15
N THR A 347 1.12 -27.44 7.36
CA THR A 347 0.19 -28.46 6.84
C THR A 347 -1.19 -28.28 7.46
N ALA A 348 -1.29 -28.18 8.78
CA ALA A 348 -2.54 -27.95 9.48
C ALA A 348 -3.19 -26.60 9.09
N LEU A 349 -2.39 -25.57 8.84
CA LEU A 349 -2.88 -24.28 8.32
C LEU A 349 -3.55 -24.44 6.96
N VAL A 350 -2.94 -25.17 6.01
CA VAL A 350 -3.53 -25.40 4.68
C VAL A 350 -4.87 -26.12 4.80
N GLU A 351 -4.94 -27.16 5.64
CA GLU A 351 -6.18 -27.91 5.88
C GLU A 351 -7.29 -27.01 6.46
N GLN A 352 -6.96 -26.19 7.45
CA GLN A 352 -7.92 -25.28 8.06
C GLN A 352 -8.35 -24.17 7.09
N LEU A 353 -7.45 -23.60 6.31
CA LEU A 353 -7.77 -22.57 5.31
C LEU A 353 -8.80 -23.06 4.28
N ARG A 354 -8.77 -24.33 3.88
CA ARG A 354 -9.74 -24.91 2.96
C ARG A 354 -11.17 -24.98 3.51
N THR A 355 -11.32 -24.95 4.83
CA THR A 355 -12.63 -25.01 5.52
C THR A 355 -13.14 -23.63 5.96
N LEU A 356 -12.32 -22.59 5.85
CA LEU A 356 -12.69 -21.25 6.28
C LEU A 356 -13.74 -20.60 5.36
N PRO A 357 -14.69 -19.84 5.93
CA PRO A 357 -15.57 -18.99 5.16
C PRO A 357 -14.78 -17.98 4.32
N ARG A 358 -15.23 -17.74 3.10
CA ARG A 358 -14.54 -16.85 2.13
C ARG A 358 -14.60 -15.39 2.52
N ASP A 359 -15.59 -15.00 3.29
CA ASP A 359 -15.84 -13.66 3.83
C ASP A 359 -15.14 -13.40 5.17
N ASP A 360 -14.48 -14.38 5.75
CA ASP A 360 -13.62 -14.17 6.93
C ASP A 360 -12.30 -13.48 6.53
N HIS A 361 -12.42 -12.23 6.08
CA HIS A 361 -11.29 -11.44 5.62
C HIS A 361 -10.20 -11.26 6.68
N ALA A 362 -10.56 -11.24 7.96
CA ALA A 362 -9.61 -11.07 9.06
C ALA A 362 -8.67 -12.27 9.18
N THR A 363 -9.22 -13.48 9.12
CA THR A 363 -8.45 -14.73 9.22
C THR A 363 -7.58 -14.93 7.96
N TRP A 364 -8.13 -14.67 6.76
CA TRP A 364 -7.37 -14.74 5.51
C TRP A 364 -6.24 -13.70 5.45
N ALA A 365 -6.47 -12.47 5.93
CA ALA A 365 -5.42 -11.45 5.99
C ALA A 365 -4.29 -11.83 6.95
N LYS A 366 -4.62 -12.45 8.09
CA LYS A 366 -3.63 -12.96 9.05
C LYS A 366 -2.76 -14.05 8.42
N ALA A 367 -3.38 -15.07 7.82
CA ALA A 367 -2.64 -16.14 7.13
C ALA A 367 -1.74 -15.58 6.02
N ALA A 368 -2.26 -14.69 5.18
CA ALA A 368 -1.50 -14.06 4.10
C ALA A 368 -0.32 -13.22 4.63
N ARG A 369 -0.46 -12.57 5.79
CA ARG A 369 0.61 -11.80 6.43
C ARG A 369 1.77 -12.71 6.85
N GLU A 370 1.49 -13.79 7.57
CA GLU A 370 2.49 -14.73 8.02
C GLU A 370 3.22 -15.40 6.84
N VAL A 371 2.47 -15.86 5.84
CA VAL A 371 3.03 -16.49 4.63
C VAL A 371 3.83 -15.50 3.79
N SER A 372 3.33 -14.28 3.60
CA SER A 372 4.07 -13.21 2.91
C SER A 372 5.40 -12.90 3.61
N GLY A 373 5.40 -12.88 4.95
CA GLY A 373 6.60 -12.71 5.76
C GLY A 373 7.62 -13.82 5.55
N ALA A 374 7.17 -15.08 5.54
CA ALA A 374 8.02 -16.24 5.28
C ALA A 374 8.67 -16.19 3.89
N PHE A 375 7.88 -15.87 2.83
CA PHE A 375 8.41 -15.70 1.49
C PHE A 375 9.37 -14.50 1.38
N ALA A 376 9.10 -13.41 2.07
CA ALA A 376 9.98 -12.24 2.10
C ALA A 376 11.33 -12.56 2.76
N ALA A 377 11.32 -13.28 3.89
CA ALA A 377 12.52 -13.74 4.58
C ALA A 377 13.35 -14.67 3.68
N TRP A 378 12.68 -15.55 3.02
CA TRP A 378 13.30 -16.53 2.15
C TRP A 378 13.88 -15.90 0.88
N SER A 379 13.11 -15.00 0.22
CA SER A 379 13.62 -14.20 -0.89
C SER A 379 14.87 -13.43 -0.52
N HIS A 380 14.86 -12.76 0.65
CA HIS A 380 16.03 -12.03 1.14
C HIS A 380 17.28 -12.91 1.24
N ARG A 381 17.10 -14.19 1.53
CA ARG A 381 18.20 -15.14 1.73
C ARG A 381 18.69 -15.81 0.46
N LEU A 382 17.80 -16.14 -0.46
CA LEU A 382 18.10 -16.94 -1.64
C LEU A 382 18.13 -16.16 -2.96
N GLU A 383 17.48 -15.02 -3.04
CA GLU A 383 17.35 -14.23 -4.27
C GLU A 383 18.22 -12.97 -4.18
N PRO A 384 19.43 -12.98 -4.80
CA PRO A 384 20.28 -11.79 -4.89
C PRO A 384 19.58 -10.63 -5.62
N THR A 385 18.77 -10.98 -6.63
CA THR A 385 17.83 -10.10 -7.32
C THR A 385 16.42 -10.61 -7.10
N PRO A 386 15.40 -9.73 -6.99
CA PRO A 386 14.02 -10.16 -6.78
C PRO A 386 13.56 -11.17 -7.83
N GLY A 387 13.06 -12.30 -7.37
CA GLY A 387 12.58 -13.41 -8.18
C GLY A 387 11.19 -13.89 -7.73
N PRO A 388 10.86 -15.19 -7.99
CA PRO A 388 9.53 -15.75 -7.67
C PRO A 388 9.12 -15.61 -6.20
N LEU A 389 10.05 -15.72 -5.26
CA LEU A 389 9.76 -15.59 -3.82
C LEU A 389 9.42 -14.14 -3.47
N ALA A 390 10.19 -13.17 -4.00
CA ALA A 390 9.93 -11.75 -3.81
C ALA A 390 8.56 -11.36 -4.39
N ALA A 391 8.25 -11.83 -5.59
CA ALA A 391 6.98 -11.58 -6.27
C ALA A 391 5.81 -12.17 -5.48
N THR A 392 5.93 -13.41 -5.00
CA THR A 392 4.92 -14.06 -4.16
C THR A 392 4.70 -13.31 -2.85
N ALA A 393 5.77 -12.90 -2.17
CA ALA A 393 5.67 -12.09 -0.95
C ALA A 393 4.93 -10.77 -1.21
N ALA A 394 5.21 -10.10 -2.32
CA ALA A 394 4.59 -8.83 -2.68
C ALA A 394 3.07 -9.00 -2.95
N GLU A 395 2.65 -10.02 -3.69
CA GLU A 395 1.23 -10.23 -3.99
C GLU A 395 0.45 -10.73 -2.76
N LEU A 396 0.98 -11.66 -1.98
CA LEU A 396 0.37 -12.07 -0.72
C LEU A 396 0.26 -10.92 0.28
N SER A 397 1.19 -9.96 0.26
CA SER A 397 1.11 -8.78 1.12
C SER A 397 -0.11 -7.90 0.84
N ARG A 398 -0.69 -7.96 -0.34
CA ARG A 398 -1.94 -7.26 -0.69
C ARG A 398 -3.13 -7.93 0.00
N THR A 399 -3.18 -9.26 0.00
CA THR A 399 -4.17 -10.03 0.76
C THR A 399 -4.03 -9.79 2.27
N ALA A 400 -2.80 -9.66 2.78
CA ALA A 400 -2.52 -9.33 4.17
C ALA A 400 -3.09 -7.96 4.62
N GLN A 401 -3.42 -7.10 3.68
CA GLN A 401 -4.01 -5.78 3.92
C GLN A 401 -5.52 -5.75 3.72
N LEU A 402 -6.17 -6.89 3.43
CA LEU A 402 -7.62 -6.99 3.39
C LEU A 402 -8.20 -6.67 4.77
N ARG A 403 -9.31 -5.95 4.77
CA ARG A 403 -10.04 -5.66 6.01
C ARG A 403 -11.45 -6.23 5.93
N ALA A 404 -11.90 -6.70 7.08
CA ALA A 404 -13.31 -7.00 7.26
C ALA A 404 -14.13 -5.71 7.13
N PRO A 405 -15.36 -5.77 6.59
CA PRO A 405 -16.38 -4.75 6.83
C PRO A 405 -16.47 -4.48 8.34
N ARG A 406 -16.94 -3.32 8.75
CA ARG A 406 -16.93 -2.79 10.13
C ARG A 406 -17.46 -3.69 11.25
N GLU A 407 -18.02 -4.83 10.96
CA GLU A 407 -18.35 -5.86 11.94
C GLU A 407 -17.08 -6.61 12.36
N HIS A 408 -16.75 -6.44 13.62
CA HIS A 408 -15.51 -6.91 14.25
C HIS A 408 -15.50 -8.43 14.42
N SER A 409 -15.31 -9.18 13.36
CA SER A 409 -14.98 -10.60 13.50
C SER A 409 -13.52 -10.70 13.97
N LYS A 410 -13.33 -11.25 15.17
CA LYS A 410 -11.97 -11.62 15.60
C LYS A 410 -11.48 -12.75 14.70
N PRO A 411 -10.20 -12.71 14.25
CA PRO A 411 -9.65 -13.81 13.46
C PRO A 411 -9.80 -15.13 14.20
N VAL A 412 -10.17 -16.18 13.49
CA VAL A 412 -10.17 -17.53 14.03
C VAL A 412 -8.74 -17.92 14.42
N ALA A 413 -8.59 -18.69 15.49
CA ALA A 413 -7.29 -19.22 15.89
C ALA A 413 -6.77 -20.18 14.80
N LEU A 414 -5.67 -19.80 14.17
CA LEU A 414 -4.98 -20.61 13.17
C LEU A 414 -3.70 -21.22 13.76
N PRO A 415 -3.25 -22.39 13.24
CA PRO A 415 -1.90 -22.86 13.50
C PRO A 415 -0.88 -21.80 13.08
N SER A 416 -0.07 -21.34 14.04
CA SER A 416 0.89 -20.25 13.76
C SER A 416 2.09 -20.78 12.99
N ILE A 417 2.43 -20.04 11.93
CA ILE A 417 3.66 -20.23 11.16
C ILE A 417 4.58 -18.99 11.29
N ALA A 418 4.30 -18.10 12.23
CA ALA A 418 5.03 -16.84 12.43
C ALA A 418 6.56 -17.05 12.56
N GLY A 419 7.00 -18.11 13.25
CA GLY A 419 8.42 -18.45 13.35
C GLY A 419 9.08 -18.95 12.06
N THR A 420 8.32 -19.24 11.02
CA THR A 420 8.87 -19.71 9.73
C THR A 420 9.80 -18.68 9.10
N ALA A 421 9.47 -17.41 9.19
CA ALA A 421 10.32 -16.33 8.70
C ALA A 421 11.68 -16.30 9.42
N MET A 422 11.70 -16.54 10.72
CA MET A 422 12.93 -16.66 11.52
C MET A 422 13.80 -17.82 11.03
N LEU A 423 13.20 -19.01 10.79
CA LEU A 423 13.92 -20.16 10.28
C LEU A 423 14.60 -19.85 8.94
N PHE A 424 13.88 -19.19 8.01
CA PHE A 424 14.46 -18.84 6.71
C PHE A 424 15.53 -17.76 6.82
N MET A 425 15.39 -16.78 7.69
CA MET A 425 16.46 -15.80 7.91
C MET A 425 17.73 -16.41 8.50
N ALA A 426 17.60 -17.44 9.34
CA ALA A 426 18.71 -18.15 9.94
C ALA A 426 19.30 -19.25 9.02
N ALA A 427 18.58 -19.69 7.98
CA ALA A 427 19.00 -20.77 7.10
C ALA A 427 20.26 -20.43 6.31
N SER A 428 21.14 -21.43 6.13
CA SER A 428 22.28 -21.32 5.22
C SER A 428 21.80 -21.32 3.77
N SER A 429 22.30 -20.39 2.95
CA SER A 429 22.00 -20.36 1.51
C SER A 429 22.64 -21.52 0.73
N LYS A 430 23.65 -22.17 1.29
CA LYS A 430 24.45 -23.17 0.59
C LYS A 430 23.92 -24.60 0.70
N ASN A 431 23.22 -24.94 1.78
CA ASN A 431 22.76 -26.32 2.02
C ASN A 431 21.24 -26.34 2.18
N LYS A 432 20.52 -26.71 1.13
CA LYS A 432 19.06 -26.94 1.18
C LYS A 432 18.81 -28.32 1.79
N THR A 433 18.24 -28.36 2.98
CA THR A 433 17.87 -29.61 3.65
C THR A 433 16.50 -30.11 3.18
N ALA A 434 16.23 -31.41 3.34
CA ALA A 434 14.91 -31.98 3.05
C ALA A 434 13.80 -31.33 3.91
N ALA A 435 14.10 -30.99 5.16
CA ALA A 435 13.17 -30.31 6.06
C ALA A 435 12.82 -28.89 5.58
N GLN A 436 13.81 -28.15 5.05
CA GLN A 436 13.55 -26.84 4.43
C GLN A 436 12.64 -26.98 3.21
N SER A 437 12.89 -27.97 2.36
CA SER A 437 12.08 -28.24 1.18
C SER A 437 10.65 -28.65 1.53
N ALA A 438 10.47 -29.45 2.59
CA ALA A 438 9.16 -29.84 3.08
C ALA A 438 8.35 -28.64 3.57
N LEU A 439 8.93 -27.78 4.41
CA LEU A 439 8.28 -26.55 4.88
C LEU A 439 7.92 -25.63 3.71
N MET A 440 8.83 -25.50 2.76
CA MET A 440 8.60 -24.69 1.56
C MET A 440 7.41 -25.15 0.75
N LEU A 441 7.29 -26.47 0.53
CA LEU A 441 6.15 -27.02 -0.20
C LEU A 441 4.82 -26.66 0.50
N GLN A 442 4.77 -26.67 1.82
CA GLN A 442 3.58 -26.30 2.57
C GLN A 442 3.26 -24.80 2.45
N LEU A 443 4.28 -23.94 2.42
CA LEU A 443 4.06 -22.51 2.16
C LEU A 443 3.54 -22.25 0.74
N VAL A 444 4.04 -22.99 -0.25
CA VAL A 444 3.52 -22.95 -1.62
C VAL A 444 2.04 -23.37 -1.63
N ASN A 445 1.71 -24.48 -0.95
CA ASN A 445 0.32 -24.94 -0.81
C ASN A 445 -0.58 -23.89 -0.13
N THR A 446 -0.05 -23.16 0.87
CA THR A 446 -0.78 -22.07 1.52
C THR A 446 -1.03 -20.91 0.56
N ALA A 447 -0.04 -20.56 -0.26
CA ALA A 447 -0.21 -19.53 -1.29
C ALA A 447 -1.28 -19.93 -2.33
N PHE A 448 -1.34 -21.22 -2.72
CA PHE A 448 -2.40 -21.74 -3.57
C PHE A 448 -3.78 -21.67 -2.90
N ALA A 449 -3.92 -22.02 -1.63
CA ALA A 449 -5.19 -21.92 -0.91
C ALA A 449 -5.71 -20.46 -0.85
N ILE A 450 -4.82 -19.49 -0.70
CA ILE A 450 -5.16 -18.06 -0.76
C ILE A 450 -5.59 -17.66 -2.18
N HIS A 451 -4.92 -18.17 -3.22
CA HIS A 451 -5.33 -17.95 -4.61
C HIS A 451 -6.74 -18.52 -4.89
N GLU A 452 -7.01 -19.74 -4.46
CA GLU A 452 -8.32 -20.39 -4.59
C GLU A 452 -9.43 -19.60 -3.87
N MET A 453 -9.13 -19.03 -2.70
CA MET A 453 -10.07 -18.16 -1.98
C MET A 453 -10.43 -16.93 -2.81
N HIS A 454 -9.46 -16.25 -3.44
CA HIS A 454 -9.74 -15.10 -4.30
C HIS A 454 -10.57 -15.48 -5.51
N GLN A 455 -10.25 -16.60 -6.17
CA GLN A 455 -11.01 -17.13 -7.30
C GLN A 455 -12.46 -17.36 -6.92
N GLN A 456 -12.70 -18.04 -5.80
CA GLN A 456 -14.04 -18.37 -5.33
C GLN A 456 -14.81 -17.17 -4.75
N SER A 457 -14.11 -16.10 -4.36
CA SER A 457 -14.73 -14.86 -3.86
C SER A 457 -15.04 -13.86 -4.97
N GLY A 458 -14.82 -14.20 -6.25
CA GLY A 458 -15.03 -13.31 -7.38
C GLY A 458 -14.06 -12.11 -7.43
N ARG A 459 -12.94 -12.20 -6.72
CA ARG A 459 -11.89 -11.16 -6.70
C ARG A 459 -10.92 -11.34 -7.86
N THR A 460 -11.41 -11.14 -9.06
CA THR A 460 -10.73 -11.45 -10.33
C THR A 460 -9.34 -10.85 -10.42
N ARG A 461 -9.14 -9.64 -9.95
CA ARG A 461 -7.85 -8.95 -10.02
C ARG A 461 -6.80 -9.54 -9.07
N GLU A 462 -7.18 -9.83 -7.84
CA GLU A 462 -6.33 -10.48 -6.85
C GLU A 462 -6.00 -11.90 -7.29
N GLU A 463 -6.99 -12.60 -7.83
CA GLU A 463 -6.85 -13.93 -8.42
C GLU A 463 -5.85 -13.93 -9.58
N GLN A 464 -6.03 -13.08 -10.59
CA GLN A 464 -5.15 -13.00 -11.75
C GLN A 464 -3.70 -12.69 -11.37
N ARG A 465 -3.48 -11.77 -10.43
CA ARG A 465 -2.15 -11.44 -9.93
C ARG A 465 -1.49 -12.58 -9.19
N LEU A 466 -2.21 -13.22 -8.27
CA LEU A 466 -1.69 -14.38 -7.55
C LEU A 466 -1.45 -15.55 -8.50
N ARG A 467 -2.33 -15.79 -9.47
CA ARG A 467 -2.14 -16.81 -10.50
C ARG A 467 -0.85 -16.60 -11.28
N ALA A 468 -0.62 -15.39 -11.81
CA ALA A 468 0.59 -15.07 -12.56
C ALA A 468 1.87 -15.33 -11.76
N VAL A 469 1.85 -15.11 -10.44
CA VAL A 469 3.01 -15.31 -9.60
C VAL A 469 3.08 -16.75 -9.07
N VAL A 470 2.00 -17.27 -8.52
CA VAL A 470 1.99 -18.57 -7.83
C VAL A 470 2.04 -19.71 -8.82
N THR A 471 1.26 -19.65 -9.91
CA THR A 471 1.18 -20.72 -10.90
C THR A 471 2.33 -20.66 -11.90
N GLU A 472 2.65 -19.47 -12.41
CA GLU A 472 3.60 -19.32 -13.52
C GLU A 472 5.05 -19.20 -13.06
N GLN A 473 5.31 -18.73 -11.83
CA GLN A 473 6.65 -18.49 -11.32
C GLN A 473 7.00 -19.38 -10.13
N LEU A 474 6.17 -19.40 -9.08
CA LEU A 474 6.49 -20.09 -7.84
C LEU A 474 6.42 -21.62 -7.98
N ARG A 475 5.46 -22.15 -8.72
CA ARG A 475 5.32 -23.60 -8.94
C ARG A 475 6.51 -24.20 -9.69
N PRO A 476 7.00 -23.63 -10.82
CA PRO A 476 8.23 -24.10 -11.46
C PRO A 476 9.43 -23.99 -10.55
N PHE A 477 9.57 -22.89 -9.79
CA PHE A 477 10.65 -22.72 -8.82
C PHE A 477 10.61 -23.80 -7.73
N ALA A 478 9.44 -24.11 -7.17
CA ALA A 478 9.26 -25.16 -6.17
C ALA A 478 9.62 -26.57 -6.72
N ALA A 479 9.38 -26.82 -8.01
CA ALA A 479 9.72 -28.08 -8.66
C ALA A 479 11.24 -28.31 -8.77
N THR A 480 12.05 -27.27 -8.69
CA THR A 480 13.53 -27.37 -8.68
C THR A 480 14.11 -27.74 -7.31
N MET A 481 13.26 -27.79 -6.27
CA MET A 481 13.68 -28.09 -4.92
C MET A 481 13.89 -29.60 -4.71
N PRO A 482 14.83 -30.01 -3.82
CA PRO A 482 14.96 -31.41 -3.42
C PRO A 482 13.62 -31.90 -2.86
N ARG A 483 13.11 -32.99 -3.42
CA ARG A 483 11.88 -33.60 -2.86
C ARG A 483 12.22 -34.18 -1.49
N PRO A 484 11.42 -33.93 -0.46
CA PRO A 484 11.55 -34.67 0.80
C PRO A 484 11.40 -36.16 0.47
N ALA A 485 12.29 -36.98 1.00
CA ALA A 485 12.11 -38.43 0.91
C ALA A 485 10.70 -38.72 1.46
N THR A 486 9.91 -39.50 0.73
CA THR A 486 8.61 -39.99 1.21
C THR A 486 8.87 -40.70 2.54
N VAL A 487 8.52 -40.06 3.63
CA VAL A 487 8.48 -40.73 4.95
C VAL A 487 7.41 -41.80 4.80
N GLY A 488 7.83 -43.05 4.75
CA GLY A 488 6.95 -44.21 4.77
C GLY A 488 5.97 -44.03 5.93
N ALA A 489 4.75 -44.53 5.76
CA ALA A 489 3.70 -44.49 6.79
C ALA A 489 4.31 -44.83 8.16
N PRO A 490 3.99 -44.10 9.23
CA PRO A 490 4.59 -44.39 10.52
C PRO A 490 4.20 -45.80 10.96
N GLU A 491 5.20 -46.68 10.99
CA GLU A 491 5.10 -47.88 11.78
C GLU A 491 4.76 -47.45 13.22
N GLN A 492 3.73 -48.03 13.78
CA GLN A 492 3.28 -47.75 15.12
C GLN A 492 4.43 -47.98 16.11
N ALA A 493 5.21 -46.96 16.37
CA ALA A 493 6.22 -46.98 17.41
C ALA A 493 5.53 -46.72 18.75
N ALA A 494 5.70 -47.67 19.67
CA ALA A 494 5.28 -47.63 21.05
C ALA A 494 5.64 -46.27 21.70
N ALA A 495 4.74 -45.77 22.52
CA ALA A 495 4.89 -44.54 23.26
C ALA A 495 6.24 -44.48 23.99
N PRO A 496 7.08 -43.51 23.75
CA PRO A 496 8.21 -43.28 24.60
C PRO A 496 7.78 -42.60 25.88
N ASN A 497 8.24 -43.13 26.99
CA ASN A 497 8.12 -42.59 28.32
C ASN A 497 8.52 -41.13 28.33
N SER A 498 7.70 -40.32 28.99
CA SER A 498 7.95 -38.91 29.27
C SER A 498 9.30 -38.70 29.94
N VAL A 499 10.29 -38.32 29.15
CA VAL A 499 11.49 -37.68 29.69
C VAL A 499 11.15 -36.20 29.78
N GLU A 500 10.92 -35.76 30.97
CA GLU A 500 10.77 -34.37 31.37
C GLU A 500 12.10 -33.65 31.12
N LEU A 501 12.33 -33.21 29.88
CA LEU A 501 13.44 -32.32 29.56
C LEU A 501 12.99 -30.89 29.89
N GLY A 502 13.65 -30.34 30.90
CA GLY A 502 13.40 -29.00 31.44
C GLY A 502 13.62 -27.87 30.42
N LEU A 503 12.68 -27.70 29.52
CA LEU A 503 12.47 -26.48 28.73
C LEU A 503 11.43 -25.60 29.41
N ARG A 504 11.66 -25.28 30.72
CA ARG A 504 11.02 -24.14 31.35
C ARG A 504 11.66 -22.88 30.79
N GLY A 505 11.04 -22.29 29.76
CA GLY A 505 11.44 -20.99 29.24
C GLY A 505 10.87 -20.56 27.91
N MET A 506 10.33 -21.47 27.11
CA MET A 506 9.70 -21.10 25.83
C MET A 506 8.27 -21.65 25.78
N ALA A 507 7.35 -20.95 26.45
CA ALA A 507 5.95 -21.14 26.17
C ALA A 507 5.67 -20.81 24.69
N PRO A 508 4.78 -21.56 23.98
CA PRO A 508 4.40 -21.22 22.63
C PRO A 508 3.92 -19.77 22.60
N ILE A 509 4.48 -19.00 21.70
CA ILE A 509 4.11 -17.59 21.47
C ILE A 509 2.63 -17.56 21.16
N ARG A 510 1.81 -17.12 22.10
CA ARG A 510 0.41 -16.84 21.85
C ARG A 510 0.30 -15.48 21.21
N PRO A 511 -0.17 -15.37 19.95
CA PRO A 511 -0.52 -14.07 19.38
C PRO A 511 -1.68 -13.50 20.21
N GLY A 512 -1.55 -12.24 20.63
CA GLY A 512 -2.67 -11.53 21.23
C GLY A 512 -2.69 -11.51 22.75
N SER A 513 -1.59 -11.13 23.40
CA SER A 513 -1.67 -10.54 24.74
C SER A 513 -2.37 -9.19 24.63
N ALA A 514 -3.43 -8.97 25.41
CA ALA A 514 -4.21 -7.74 25.44
C ALA A 514 -3.45 -6.62 26.20
N VAL A 515 -2.30 -6.21 25.65
CA VAL A 515 -1.61 -5.01 26.11
C VAL A 515 -2.02 -3.87 25.17
N PRO A 516 -2.45 -2.71 25.68
CA PRO A 516 -2.85 -1.61 24.83
C PRO A 516 -1.70 -1.19 23.91
N ASN A 517 -1.95 -1.15 22.61
CA ASN A 517 -0.98 -0.79 21.56
C ASN A 517 -0.57 0.67 21.54
N THR A 518 -1.14 1.49 22.40
CA THR A 518 -0.71 2.84 22.69
C THR A 518 -0.14 2.85 24.10
N PRO A 519 1.08 3.35 24.30
CA PRO A 519 1.51 3.70 25.64
C PRO A 519 0.52 4.76 26.14
N THR A 520 -0.43 4.35 26.95
CA THR A 520 -1.20 5.29 27.75
C THR A 520 -0.14 5.98 28.62
N PRO A 521 -0.01 7.31 28.55
CA PRO A 521 0.91 7.99 29.46
C PRO A 521 0.56 7.50 30.85
N ALA A 522 1.56 7.03 31.59
CA ALA A 522 1.37 6.66 32.98
C ALA A 522 0.62 7.84 33.62
N LYS A 523 -0.60 7.60 34.09
CA LYS A 523 -1.32 8.60 34.87
C LYS A 523 -0.38 8.90 36.02
N THR A 524 0.26 10.05 35.95
CA THR A 524 1.00 10.60 37.06
C THR A 524 0.00 10.55 38.20
N ARG A 525 0.26 9.75 39.20
CA ARG A 525 -0.52 9.69 40.42
C ARG A 525 -0.49 11.13 40.92
N GLN A 526 -1.59 11.86 40.77
CA GLN A 526 -1.79 13.07 41.52
C GLN A 526 -1.78 12.62 42.97
N HIS A 527 -0.71 12.96 43.65
CA HIS A 527 -0.66 12.94 45.08
C HIS A 527 -1.72 13.93 45.55
N THR A 528 -2.89 13.42 45.88
CA THR A 528 -3.83 14.15 46.71
C THR A 528 -3.25 14.15 48.10
N GLY A 529 -2.30 15.04 48.32
CA GLY A 529 -1.91 15.45 49.63
C GLY A 529 -3.11 16.19 50.23
N ARG A 530 -3.86 15.49 51.06
CA ARG A 530 -4.66 16.14 52.11
C ARG A 530 -3.66 16.70 53.12
N ASP A 531 -3.30 17.92 52.94
CA ASP A 531 -2.73 18.72 54.03
C ASP A 531 -3.86 19.52 54.64
N SER A 532 -4.36 18.97 55.76
CA SER A 532 -5.17 19.67 56.73
C SER A 532 -4.23 20.47 57.64
N GLY A 533 -3.90 21.66 57.23
CA GLY A 533 -3.24 22.65 58.09
C GLY A 533 -4.28 23.64 58.65
N PRO A 534 -4.11 24.14 59.87
CA PRO A 534 -5.16 24.82 60.60
C PRO A 534 -5.35 26.27 60.15
N VAL A 535 -6.61 26.67 60.16
CA VAL A 535 -7.06 28.06 60.09
C VAL A 535 -6.48 28.81 61.25
N LEU A 536 -5.78 29.91 60.98
CA LEU A 536 -5.57 31.00 61.92
C LEU A 536 -6.01 32.29 61.29
N ASP A 537 -7.02 32.90 61.98
CA ASP A 537 -7.49 34.25 61.83
C ASP A 537 -6.37 35.29 61.79
N ARG A 538 -6.40 36.17 60.83
CA ARG A 538 -6.48 37.63 60.95
C ARG A 538 -6.61 38.26 59.57
#